data_d8cab449ff225174f42f8aec7ba28c7e
#
_entry.id   d8cab449ff225174f42f8aec7ba28c7e
#
_cell.length_a   1.000
_cell.length_b   1.000
_cell.length_c   1.000
_cell.angle_alpha   90.00
_cell.angle_beta   90.00
_cell.angle_gamma   90.00
#
_symmetry.space_group_name_H-M   'P 1'
#
loop_
_entity.id
_entity.type
_entity.pdbx_description
1 polymer ?
#
loop_
_entity_poly.entity_id
_entity_poly.type
_entity_poly.pdbx_seq_one_letter_code
_entity_poly.pdbx_strand_id
1 'polypeptide(L)'
;MQQIQNQSLVSFMVANPQQGIAVTNPATGELLGYAPVSTENDILNGIERASVAQKEWAALPAKTRAGMLNRWFQLLLENKADLGRLMTLEQGKPLAEAQGEVLYGASFIEWFAEEAKRTYGETIPAPSADKRLVTIKQPIGVACAITPWNFPIAMITRKAAPALAAGCSFVVKPSESTPLSAFAVAELAYQAGIPRDVLQVVLGENSRQVGAIFTSHPLIRKLSFTGSTQVGSVLMQQSAADIKRTSMELGGNAPFIVFDDADIDAAVAGAMASKFRNAGQTCVCANRFYVHSKVYDEFIVKFDAAVQQLKVGNGLEEGVNIGPVISESAKQGIQALIDGAIEQGAKPVSELKKLDGLFMQPVVLKDVTHDMKIVSEEIFGPVAPVIRFDSDAQLTEMANDTIYGLASYFYSQNIHRVWKIAEALEYGMVGINEGMISTEVAPFGGVKQSGIGREGAKQGIDEYMDVKYLCFGGN
;
A
#
# COMPACT_ATOMS: atom_id res chain seq x y z
N MET A 1 14.12 -6.80 -20.41
CA MET A 1 15.06 -7.24 -19.34
C MET A 1 16.52 -6.87 -19.62
N GLN A 2 16.98 -6.81 -20.89
CA GLN A 2 18.36 -6.38 -21.23
C GLN A 2 18.73 -4.96 -20.74
N GLN A 3 17.77 -4.14 -20.39
CA GLN A 3 17.99 -2.76 -19.90
C GLN A 3 18.26 -2.69 -18.37
N ILE A 4 18.19 -3.80 -17.64
CA ILE A 4 18.55 -3.89 -16.23
C ILE A 4 20.06 -4.13 -16.14
N GLN A 5 20.80 -3.21 -15.52
CA GLN A 5 22.26 -3.30 -15.45
C GLN A 5 22.71 -4.37 -14.45
N ASN A 6 22.09 -4.39 -13.29
CA ASN A 6 22.35 -5.42 -12.29
C ASN A 6 21.55 -6.71 -12.61
N GLN A 7 22.17 -7.63 -13.31
CA GLN A 7 21.53 -8.89 -13.74
C GLN A 7 21.14 -9.81 -12.58
N SER A 8 21.68 -9.62 -11.39
CA SER A 8 21.26 -10.41 -10.22
C SER A 8 19.78 -10.17 -9.86
N LEU A 9 19.25 -8.97 -10.15
CA LEU A 9 17.86 -8.59 -9.89
C LEU A 9 16.84 -9.35 -10.76
N VAL A 10 17.29 -10.04 -11.79
CA VAL A 10 16.44 -10.81 -12.72
C VAL A 10 16.93 -12.26 -12.88
N SER A 11 17.94 -12.67 -12.12
CA SER A 11 18.54 -14.01 -12.18
C SER A 11 17.59 -15.15 -11.76
N PHE A 12 16.53 -14.83 -11.02
CA PHE A 12 15.49 -15.77 -10.60
C PHE A 12 14.52 -16.16 -11.73
N MET A 13 14.48 -15.39 -12.83
CA MET A 13 13.56 -15.64 -13.94
C MET A 13 13.83 -17.01 -14.57
N VAL A 14 12.74 -17.73 -14.89
CA VAL A 14 12.82 -19.05 -15.50
C VAL A 14 12.65 -18.97 -17.03
N ALA A 15 13.42 -19.79 -17.74
CA ALA A 15 13.34 -19.84 -19.19
C ALA A 15 12.17 -20.68 -19.71
N ASN A 16 11.72 -21.67 -18.92
CA ASN A 16 10.64 -22.58 -19.29
C ASN A 16 9.26 -21.99 -18.88
N PRO A 17 8.36 -21.72 -19.85
CA PRO A 17 7.01 -21.22 -19.57
C PRO A 17 6.18 -22.11 -18.62
N GLN A 18 6.45 -23.42 -18.63
CA GLN A 18 5.75 -24.37 -17.75
C GLN A 18 6.18 -24.28 -16.27
N GLN A 19 7.26 -23.57 -15.98
CA GLN A 19 7.80 -23.38 -14.63
C GLN A 19 7.58 -21.97 -14.09
N GLY A 20 6.84 -21.14 -14.82
CA GLY A 20 6.66 -19.74 -14.45
C GLY A 20 5.36 -19.11 -14.91
N ILE A 21 5.00 -18.02 -14.27
CA ILE A 21 3.91 -17.14 -14.68
C ILE A 21 4.46 -16.08 -15.62
N ALA A 22 3.79 -15.90 -16.78
CA ALA A 22 4.14 -14.87 -17.74
C ALA A 22 3.88 -13.47 -17.14
N VAL A 23 4.88 -12.60 -17.25
CA VAL A 23 4.78 -11.19 -16.84
C VAL A 23 4.86 -10.33 -18.10
N THR A 24 3.87 -9.48 -18.30
CA THR A 24 3.74 -8.61 -19.48
C THR A 24 3.82 -7.14 -19.11
N ASN A 25 4.35 -6.33 -20.00
CA ASN A 25 4.35 -4.88 -19.88
C ASN A 25 2.94 -4.32 -20.18
N PRO A 26 2.25 -3.68 -19.23
CA PRO A 26 0.89 -3.16 -19.48
C PRO A 26 0.84 -2.00 -20.47
N ALA A 27 1.97 -1.32 -20.72
CA ALA A 27 2.05 -0.23 -21.70
C ALA A 27 2.13 -0.73 -23.15
N THR A 28 2.73 -1.91 -23.38
CA THR A 28 3.01 -2.42 -24.75
C THR A 28 2.40 -3.79 -25.02
N GLY A 29 2.00 -4.54 -23.99
CA GLY A 29 1.59 -5.95 -24.09
C GLY A 29 2.75 -6.93 -24.32
N GLU A 30 4.00 -6.44 -24.35
CA GLU A 30 5.19 -7.27 -24.57
C GLU A 30 5.45 -8.20 -23.38
N LEU A 31 5.79 -9.45 -23.67
CA LEU A 31 6.24 -10.41 -22.67
C LEU A 31 7.62 -10.02 -22.13
N LEU A 32 7.70 -9.78 -20.84
CA LEU A 32 8.96 -9.48 -20.13
C LEU A 32 9.75 -10.75 -19.79
N GLY A 33 9.04 -11.84 -19.51
CA GLY A 33 9.58 -13.15 -19.15
C GLY A 33 8.67 -13.90 -18.19
N TYR A 34 9.23 -14.88 -17.48
CA TYR A 34 8.48 -15.75 -16.59
C TYR A 34 9.04 -15.67 -15.17
N ALA A 35 8.18 -15.35 -14.19
CA ALA A 35 8.50 -15.43 -12.77
C ALA A 35 8.32 -16.88 -12.28
N PRO A 36 9.20 -17.39 -11.40
CA PRO A 36 9.13 -18.78 -10.93
C PRO A 36 7.86 -19.04 -10.12
N VAL A 37 7.24 -20.20 -10.31
CA VAL A 37 6.04 -20.64 -9.60
C VAL A 37 6.42 -21.62 -8.51
N SER A 38 5.82 -21.46 -7.33
CA SER A 38 5.91 -22.38 -6.21
C SER A 38 4.74 -23.37 -6.25
N THR A 39 5.03 -24.67 -6.19
CA THR A 39 4.00 -25.70 -5.97
C THR A 39 3.44 -25.58 -4.54
N GLU A 40 2.32 -26.23 -4.27
CA GLU A 40 1.78 -26.35 -2.90
C GLU A 40 2.83 -26.93 -1.92
N ASN A 41 3.52 -27.97 -2.32
CA ASN A 41 4.57 -28.58 -1.51
C ASN A 41 5.75 -27.63 -1.26
N ASP A 42 6.14 -26.83 -2.25
CA ASP A 42 7.20 -25.82 -2.06
C ASP A 42 6.81 -24.80 -1.01
N ILE A 43 5.53 -24.36 -1.02
CA ILE A 43 4.98 -23.38 -0.06
C ILE A 43 4.94 -23.99 1.35
N LEU A 44 4.39 -25.22 1.50
CA LEU A 44 4.32 -25.90 2.80
C LEU A 44 5.71 -26.15 3.39
N ASN A 45 6.63 -26.71 2.62
CA ASN A 45 8.02 -26.93 3.02
C ASN A 45 8.73 -25.59 3.32
N GLY A 46 8.42 -24.54 2.57
CA GLY A 46 8.94 -23.19 2.81
C GLY A 46 8.52 -22.64 4.18
N ILE A 47 7.26 -22.83 4.57
CA ILE A 47 6.75 -22.41 5.88
C ILE A 47 7.44 -23.20 7.02
N GLU A 48 7.67 -24.49 6.83
CA GLU A 48 8.40 -25.31 7.81
C GLU A 48 9.84 -24.82 7.97
N ARG A 49 10.57 -24.58 6.88
CA ARG A 49 11.93 -24.01 6.94
C ARG A 49 11.92 -22.62 7.57
N ALA A 50 10.92 -21.76 7.25
CA ALA A 50 10.77 -20.45 7.88
C ALA A 50 10.60 -20.56 9.40
N SER A 51 9.87 -21.56 9.89
CA SER A 51 9.66 -21.80 11.33
C SER A 51 10.95 -22.23 12.05
N VAL A 52 11.80 -22.99 11.39
CA VAL A 52 13.12 -23.37 11.94
C VAL A 52 14.06 -22.17 11.95
N ALA A 53 14.20 -21.50 10.81
CA ALA A 53 15.09 -20.33 10.64
C ALA A 53 14.69 -19.16 11.54
N GLN A 54 13.40 -19.02 11.85
CA GLN A 54 12.89 -17.96 12.72
C GLN A 54 13.50 -18.04 14.13
N LYS A 55 13.74 -19.22 14.66
CA LYS A 55 14.30 -19.38 16.02
C LYS A 55 15.74 -18.86 16.09
N GLU A 56 16.54 -19.16 15.07
CA GLU A 56 17.93 -18.69 14.96
C GLU A 56 17.94 -17.15 14.72
N TRP A 57 17.07 -16.68 13.85
CA TRP A 57 16.92 -15.24 13.56
C TRP A 57 16.51 -14.46 14.81
N ALA A 58 15.53 -14.94 15.57
CA ALA A 58 15.07 -14.31 16.81
C ALA A 58 16.16 -14.30 17.92
N ALA A 59 17.04 -15.30 17.94
CA ALA A 59 18.15 -15.37 18.90
C ALA A 59 19.27 -14.35 18.60
N LEU A 60 19.33 -13.79 17.40
CA LEU A 60 20.31 -12.76 17.07
C LEU A 60 20.05 -11.48 17.88
N PRO A 61 21.10 -10.78 18.36
CA PRO A 61 20.94 -9.46 18.93
C PRO A 61 20.22 -8.49 17.96
N ALA A 62 19.37 -7.63 18.48
CA ALA A 62 18.66 -6.64 17.69
C ALA A 62 19.60 -5.79 16.81
N LYS A 63 20.79 -5.44 17.33
CA LYS A 63 21.84 -4.71 16.58
C LYS A 63 22.28 -5.47 15.33
N THR A 64 22.37 -6.80 15.40
CA THR A 64 22.79 -7.64 14.26
C THR A 64 21.72 -7.65 13.18
N ARG A 65 20.44 -7.85 13.55
CA ARG A 65 19.32 -7.76 12.62
C ARG A 65 19.22 -6.37 11.98
N ALA A 66 19.34 -5.31 12.80
CA ALA A 66 19.35 -3.93 12.33
C ALA A 66 20.48 -3.66 11.32
N GLY A 67 21.67 -4.24 11.52
CA GLY A 67 22.80 -4.11 10.60
C GLY A 67 22.50 -4.70 9.22
N MET A 68 21.87 -5.89 9.16
CA MET A 68 21.46 -6.52 7.91
C MET A 68 20.33 -5.73 7.22
N LEU A 69 19.34 -5.21 7.98
CA LEU A 69 18.31 -4.34 7.44
C LEU A 69 18.90 -3.05 6.86
N ASN A 70 19.83 -2.40 7.55
CA ASN A 70 20.52 -1.21 7.03
C ASN A 70 21.31 -1.52 5.74
N ARG A 71 21.95 -2.70 5.64
CA ARG A 71 22.60 -3.09 4.38
C ARG A 71 21.58 -3.32 3.26
N TRP A 72 20.42 -3.92 3.56
CA TRP A 72 19.32 -4.06 2.61
C TRP A 72 18.81 -2.71 2.13
N PHE A 73 18.59 -1.75 3.04
CA PHE A 73 18.26 -0.38 2.70
C PHE A 73 19.26 0.24 1.71
N GLN A 74 20.58 0.15 2.01
CA GLN A 74 21.61 0.68 1.13
C GLN A 74 21.58 0.03 -0.27
N LEU A 75 21.40 -1.29 -0.32
CA LEU A 75 21.30 -2.01 -1.60
C LEU A 75 20.10 -1.58 -2.44
N LEU A 76 18.95 -1.25 -1.83
CA LEU A 76 17.83 -0.68 -2.56
C LEU A 76 18.19 0.68 -3.17
N LEU A 77 18.87 1.55 -2.42
CA LEU A 77 19.31 2.86 -2.92
C LEU A 77 20.33 2.73 -4.05
N GLU A 78 21.32 1.84 -3.89
CA GLU A 78 22.34 1.55 -4.90
C GLU A 78 21.72 1.04 -6.22
N ASN A 79 20.60 0.30 -6.15
CA ASN A 79 19.91 -0.29 -7.29
C ASN A 79 18.62 0.46 -7.69
N LYS A 80 18.41 1.69 -7.19
CA LYS A 80 17.17 2.46 -7.43
C LYS A 80 16.81 2.59 -8.91
N ALA A 81 17.79 2.82 -9.77
CA ALA A 81 17.55 2.99 -11.20
C ALA A 81 17.01 1.71 -11.87
N ASP A 82 17.62 0.57 -11.56
CA ASP A 82 17.22 -0.73 -12.10
C ASP A 82 15.89 -1.21 -11.53
N LEU A 83 15.68 -1.07 -10.21
CA LEU A 83 14.42 -1.41 -9.57
C LEU A 83 13.27 -0.54 -10.09
N GLY A 84 13.49 0.78 -10.22
CA GLY A 84 12.50 1.68 -10.81
C GLY A 84 12.15 1.31 -12.25
N ARG A 85 13.15 0.97 -13.07
CA ARG A 85 12.93 0.53 -14.44
C ARG A 85 12.17 -0.80 -14.52
N LEU A 86 12.55 -1.78 -13.69
CA LEU A 86 11.88 -3.07 -13.59
C LEU A 86 10.40 -2.88 -13.22
N MET A 87 10.13 -2.04 -12.23
CA MET A 87 8.78 -1.71 -11.79
C MET A 87 7.97 -1.01 -12.88
N THR A 88 8.54 -0.04 -13.60
CA THR A 88 7.86 0.61 -14.72
C THR A 88 7.51 -0.40 -15.81
N LEU A 89 8.40 -1.35 -16.10
CA LEU A 89 8.15 -2.39 -17.10
C LEU A 89 6.99 -3.31 -16.72
N GLU A 90 6.91 -3.79 -15.47
CA GLU A 90 5.87 -4.76 -15.09
C GLU A 90 4.56 -4.13 -14.59
N GLN A 91 4.60 -2.91 -14.02
CA GLN A 91 3.43 -2.26 -13.43
C GLN A 91 2.89 -1.10 -14.29
N GLY A 92 3.76 -0.45 -15.06
CA GLY A 92 3.38 0.60 -16.00
C GLY A 92 3.51 2.04 -15.49
N LYS A 93 3.69 2.30 -14.18
CA LYS A 93 3.84 3.67 -13.66
C LYS A 93 5.06 4.38 -14.25
N PRO A 94 5.04 5.74 -14.32
CA PRO A 94 6.18 6.51 -14.80
C PRO A 94 7.46 6.21 -14.03
N LEU A 95 8.60 6.22 -14.72
CA LEU A 95 9.91 5.87 -14.14
C LEU A 95 10.26 6.74 -12.92
N ALA A 96 9.92 8.02 -12.95
CA ALA A 96 10.14 8.92 -11.82
C ALA A 96 9.34 8.49 -10.57
N GLU A 97 8.07 8.09 -10.75
CA GLU A 97 7.24 7.57 -9.67
C GLU A 97 7.74 6.21 -9.17
N ALA A 98 8.17 5.33 -10.07
CA ALA A 98 8.75 4.04 -9.73
C ALA A 98 10.03 4.18 -8.89
N GLN A 99 10.93 5.09 -9.29
CA GLN A 99 12.12 5.42 -8.49
C GLN A 99 11.77 6.05 -7.15
N GLY A 100 10.73 6.88 -7.10
CA GLY A 100 10.17 7.43 -5.86
C GLY A 100 9.63 6.33 -4.93
N GLU A 101 8.98 5.31 -5.48
CA GLU A 101 8.53 4.16 -4.70
C GLU A 101 9.68 3.33 -4.13
N VAL A 102 10.79 3.15 -4.87
CA VAL A 102 11.98 2.49 -4.32
C VAL A 102 12.49 3.20 -3.09
N LEU A 103 12.56 4.55 -3.13
CA LEU A 103 12.96 5.36 -1.98
C LEU A 103 11.97 5.21 -0.81
N TYR A 104 10.68 5.29 -1.10
CA TYR A 104 9.61 5.10 -0.12
C TYR A 104 9.63 3.70 0.50
N GLY A 105 9.84 2.65 -0.30
CA GLY A 105 9.99 1.29 0.21
C GLY A 105 11.25 1.10 1.06
N ALA A 106 12.35 1.74 0.66
CA ALA A 106 13.62 1.71 1.39
C ALA A 106 13.53 2.42 2.75
N SER A 107 12.80 3.55 2.85
CA SER A 107 12.65 4.30 4.10
C SER A 107 12.00 3.47 5.23
N PHE A 108 11.10 2.55 4.92
CA PHE A 108 10.56 1.60 5.91
C PHE A 108 11.63 0.65 6.44
N ILE A 109 12.56 0.21 5.60
CA ILE A 109 13.63 -0.69 6.04
C ILE A 109 14.56 0.04 7.01
N GLU A 110 14.97 1.27 6.68
CA GLU A 110 15.77 2.12 7.55
C GLU A 110 15.05 2.38 8.88
N TRP A 111 13.79 2.83 8.81
CA TRP A 111 12.97 3.09 10.00
C TRP A 111 12.92 1.90 10.95
N PHE A 112 12.61 0.72 10.45
CA PHE A 112 12.48 -0.47 11.29
C PHE A 112 13.83 -1.08 11.70
N ALA A 113 14.92 -0.84 10.98
CA ALA A 113 16.26 -1.14 11.46
C ALA A 113 16.59 -0.35 12.73
N GLU A 114 16.14 0.91 12.84
CA GLU A 114 16.29 1.71 14.05
C GLU A 114 15.29 1.28 15.14
N GLU A 115 14.02 1.01 14.80
CA GLU A 115 13.00 0.55 15.76
C GLU A 115 13.33 -0.83 16.35
N ALA A 116 14.04 -1.71 15.64
CA ALA A 116 14.48 -3.00 16.15
C ALA A 116 15.19 -2.89 17.52
N LYS A 117 15.93 -1.81 17.73
CA LYS A 117 16.70 -1.52 18.95
C LYS A 117 15.88 -0.86 20.06
N ARG A 118 14.59 -0.57 19.83
CA ARG A 118 13.69 0.13 20.76
C ARG A 118 12.51 -0.72 21.23
N THR A 119 12.58 -2.03 21.06
CA THR A 119 11.53 -2.97 21.48
C THR A 119 11.65 -3.27 22.98
N TYR A 120 11.51 -2.23 23.81
CA TYR A 120 11.64 -2.33 25.25
C TYR A 120 10.43 -3.01 25.91
N GLY A 121 10.70 -3.69 27.04
CA GLY A 121 9.68 -4.04 28.04
C GLY A 121 9.57 -2.96 29.12
N GLU A 122 8.80 -3.25 30.15
CA GLU A 122 8.50 -2.34 31.24
C GLU A 122 8.78 -2.99 32.58
N THR A 123 9.22 -2.19 33.58
CA THR A 123 9.21 -2.56 34.97
C THR A 123 7.97 -1.93 35.62
N ILE A 124 7.10 -2.75 36.18
CA ILE A 124 5.77 -2.34 36.69
C ILE A 124 5.82 -2.36 38.22
N PRO A 125 5.36 -1.32 38.92
CA PRO A 125 5.21 -1.35 40.38
C PRO A 125 4.31 -2.51 40.85
N ALA A 126 4.84 -3.39 41.72
CA ALA A 126 4.11 -4.53 42.20
C ALA A 126 3.10 -4.12 43.29
N PRO A 127 1.96 -4.82 43.42
CA PRO A 127 0.96 -4.57 44.49
C PRO A 127 1.42 -5.07 45.85
N SER A 128 2.53 -5.82 45.95
CA SER A 128 3.10 -6.34 47.20
C SER A 128 4.63 -6.28 47.16
N ALA A 129 5.27 -6.16 48.32
CA ALA A 129 6.72 -5.96 48.46
C ALA A 129 7.55 -7.18 48.06
N ASP A 130 6.97 -8.38 48.09
CA ASP A 130 7.60 -9.67 47.77
C ASP A 130 7.61 -10.03 46.28
N LYS A 131 7.15 -9.10 45.41
CA LYS A 131 7.07 -9.35 43.94
C LYS A 131 7.81 -8.31 43.14
N ARG A 132 8.28 -8.72 41.96
CA ARG A 132 8.79 -7.85 40.89
C ARG A 132 8.08 -8.19 39.60
N LEU A 133 7.56 -7.16 38.93
CA LEU A 133 6.79 -7.33 37.71
C LEU A 133 7.55 -6.70 36.56
N VAL A 134 7.74 -7.49 35.50
CA VAL A 134 8.44 -7.06 34.29
C VAL A 134 7.66 -7.53 33.07
N THR A 135 7.61 -6.72 31.99
CA THR A 135 7.18 -7.20 30.69
C THR A 135 8.38 -7.31 29.73
N ILE A 136 8.31 -8.25 28.83
CA ILE A 136 9.23 -8.36 27.69
C ILE A 136 8.41 -8.46 26.41
N LYS A 137 9.00 -7.99 25.28
CA LYS A 137 8.43 -8.19 23.94
C LYS A 137 9.16 -9.32 23.23
N GLN A 138 8.42 -10.20 22.60
CA GLN A 138 8.94 -11.36 21.87
C GLN A 138 8.32 -11.41 20.47
N PRO A 139 9.07 -11.87 19.41
CA PRO A 139 8.50 -12.06 18.09
C PRO A 139 7.38 -13.10 18.10
N ILE A 140 6.33 -12.88 17.33
CA ILE A 140 5.19 -13.79 17.24
C ILE A 140 5.52 -15.11 16.53
N GLY A 141 6.61 -15.21 15.76
CA GLY A 141 7.02 -16.41 15.01
C GLY A 141 7.03 -16.20 13.50
N VAL A 142 6.42 -17.10 12.74
CA VAL A 142 6.30 -16.98 11.28
C VAL A 142 5.17 -16.01 10.95
N ALA A 143 5.48 -14.93 10.24
CA ALA A 143 4.50 -14.02 9.66
C ALA A 143 4.42 -14.25 8.15
N CYS A 144 3.24 -14.07 7.57
CA CYS A 144 3.06 -14.06 6.13
C CYS A 144 2.38 -12.79 5.65
N ALA A 145 2.53 -12.50 4.35
CA ALA A 145 1.80 -11.41 3.72
C ALA A 145 1.32 -11.76 2.32
N ILE A 146 0.22 -11.12 1.92
CA ILE A 146 -0.26 -11.08 0.54
C ILE A 146 -0.29 -9.60 0.15
N THR A 147 0.41 -9.24 -0.94
CA THR A 147 0.59 -7.85 -1.35
C THR A 147 0.06 -7.57 -2.75
N PRO A 148 -0.48 -6.37 -3.01
CA PRO A 148 -1.03 -5.99 -4.31
C PRO A 148 0.06 -5.57 -5.30
N TRP A 149 -0.38 -5.27 -6.52
CA TRP A 149 0.45 -4.90 -7.66
C TRP A 149 0.78 -3.40 -7.75
N ASN A 150 0.05 -2.53 -7.05
CA ASN A 150 0.11 -1.09 -7.31
C ASN A 150 1.35 -0.39 -6.73
N PHE A 151 1.92 -0.92 -5.64
CA PHE A 151 3.20 -0.50 -5.06
C PHE A 151 4.03 -1.74 -4.69
N PRO A 152 4.56 -2.47 -5.68
CA PRO A 152 5.09 -3.83 -5.48
C PRO A 152 6.31 -3.90 -4.57
N ILE A 153 7.08 -2.82 -4.42
CA ILE A 153 8.22 -2.75 -3.50
C ILE A 153 7.77 -2.27 -2.12
N ALA A 154 7.09 -1.12 -2.05
CA ALA A 154 6.73 -0.52 -0.78
C ALA A 154 5.77 -1.37 0.05
N MET A 155 4.82 -2.09 -0.59
CA MET A 155 3.89 -2.97 0.13
C MET A 155 4.58 -4.20 0.73
N ILE A 156 5.71 -4.62 0.21
CA ILE A 156 6.52 -5.70 0.77
C ILE A 156 7.40 -5.16 1.90
N THR A 157 8.17 -4.11 1.65
CA THR A 157 9.17 -3.63 2.61
C THR A 157 8.53 -3.12 3.90
N ARG A 158 7.40 -2.43 3.83
CA ARG A 158 6.70 -1.90 5.01
C ARG A 158 6.06 -3.00 5.90
N LYS A 159 5.94 -4.25 5.39
CA LYS A 159 5.50 -5.42 6.14
C LYS A 159 6.69 -6.31 6.55
N ALA A 160 7.60 -6.58 5.63
CA ALA A 160 8.77 -7.42 5.88
C ALA A 160 9.76 -6.78 6.85
N ALA A 161 10.05 -5.48 6.71
CA ALA A 161 11.03 -4.81 7.56
C ALA A 161 10.66 -4.87 9.06
N PRO A 162 9.42 -4.52 9.51
CA PRO A 162 9.06 -4.66 10.92
C PRO A 162 9.02 -6.12 11.39
N ALA A 163 8.60 -7.08 10.55
CA ALA A 163 8.61 -8.50 10.89
C ALA A 163 10.03 -8.99 11.16
N LEU A 164 10.96 -8.70 10.26
CA LEU A 164 12.38 -9.07 10.39
C LEU A 164 13.04 -8.34 11.56
N ALA A 165 12.76 -7.07 11.76
CA ALA A 165 13.24 -6.26 12.87
C ALA A 165 12.82 -6.85 14.22
N ALA A 166 11.55 -7.27 14.34
CA ALA A 166 11.00 -7.93 15.53
C ALA A 166 11.66 -9.29 15.83
N GLY A 167 12.22 -9.97 14.81
CA GLY A 167 12.78 -11.31 14.92
C GLY A 167 11.86 -12.41 14.37
N CYS A 168 10.84 -12.06 13.59
CA CYS A 168 9.99 -13.00 12.86
C CYS A 168 10.70 -13.47 11.58
N SER A 169 10.33 -14.64 11.06
CA SER A 169 10.49 -14.96 9.63
C SER A 169 9.28 -14.44 8.86
N PHE A 170 9.46 -14.26 7.54
CA PHE A 170 8.46 -13.62 6.71
C PHE A 170 8.30 -14.31 5.35
N VAL A 171 7.10 -14.76 5.04
CA VAL A 171 6.75 -15.38 3.75
C VAL A 171 5.77 -14.48 3.02
N VAL A 172 6.16 -13.96 1.85
CA VAL A 172 5.31 -13.04 1.09
C VAL A 172 4.85 -13.65 -0.24
N LYS A 173 3.55 -13.51 -0.49
CA LYS A 173 2.95 -13.75 -1.79
C LYS A 173 2.67 -12.40 -2.46
N PRO A 174 3.47 -11.99 -3.46
CA PRO A 174 3.18 -10.79 -4.25
C PRO A 174 2.03 -11.03 -5.23
N SER A 175 1.56 -9.95 -5.86
CA SER A 175 0.64 -10.05 -6.99
C SER A 175 1.31 -10.73 -8.18
N GLU A 176 0.55 -11.53 -8.91
CA GLU A 176 0.97 -12.16 -10.16
C GLU A 176 1.24 -11.14 -11.28
N SER A 177 0.67 -9.95 -11.17
CA SER A 177 0.89 -8.87 -12.15
C SER A 177 2.25 -8.19 -11.99
N THR A 178 2.86 -8.22 -10.78
CA THR A 178 4.12 -7.52 -10.49
C THR A 178 5.04 -8.35 -9.59
N PRO A 179 5.36 -9.58 -9.99
CA PRO A 179 6.19 -10.45 -9.15
C PRO A 179 7.68 -10.14 -9.26
N LEU A 180 8.14 -9.53 -10.38
CA LEU A 180 9.57 -9.33 -10.63
C LEU A 180 10.20 -8.37 -9.61
N SER A 181 9.53 -7.28 -9.27
CA SER A 181 9.97 -6.36 -8.19
C SER A 181 10.08 -7.06 -6.84
N ALA A 182 9.17 -7.99 -6.52
CA ALA A 182 9.19 -8.72 -5.26
C ALA A 182 10.42 -9.63 -5.15
N PHE A 183 10.71 -10.41 -6.18
CA PHE A 183 11.90 -11.26 -6.22
C PHE A 183 13.19 -10.44 -6.21
N ALA A 184 13.25 -9.32 -6.96
CA ALA A 184 14.41 -8.45 -7.00
C ALA A 184 14.73 -7.85 -5.62
N VAL A 185 13.71 -7.39 -4.90
CA VAL A 185 13.86 -6.85 -3.54
C VAL A 185 14.31 -7.92 -2.56
N ALA A 186 13.80 -9.14 -2.66
CA ALA A 186 14.23 -10.27 -1.84
C ALA A 186 15.67 -10.68 -2.15
N GLU A 187 16.10 -10.67 -3.42
CA GLU A 187 17.50 -10.95 -3.78
C GLU A 187 18.46 -9.95 -3.13
N LEU A 188 18.11 -8.66 -3.09
CA LEU A 188 18.91 -7.66 -2.38
C LEU A 188 18.93 -7.89 -0.86
N ALA A 189 17.86 -8.42 -0.27
CA ALA A 189 17.82 -8.81 1.14
C ALA A 189 18.81 -9.97 1.42
N TYR A 190 18.88 -10.94 0.50
CA TYR A 190 19.82 -12.06 0.61
C TYR A 190 21.28 -11.58 0.49
N GLN A 191 21.55 -10.65 -0.42
CA GLN A 191 22.86 -10.00 -0.54
C GLN A 191 23.23 -9.17 0.70
N ALA A 192 22.23 -8.67 1.44
CA ALA A 192 22.44 -8.00 2.72
C ALA A 192 22.73 -8.96 3.89
N GLY A 193 22.66 -10.27 3.66
CA GLY A 193 22.92 -11.33 4.67
C GLY A 193 21.66 -11.85 5.37
N ILE A 194 20.46 -11.44 4.94
CA ILE A 194 19.21 -12.02 5.46
C ILE A 194 19.03 -13.42 4.88
N PRO A 195 18.90 -14.47 5.72
CA PRO A 195 18.77 -15.85 5.21
C PRO A 195 17.52 -16.06 4.35
N ARG A 196 17.65 -16.87 3.29
CA ARG A 196 16.54 -17.17 2.36
C ARG A 196 15.35 -17.82 3.06
N ASP A 197 15.56 -18.59 4.12
CA ASP A 197 14.47 -19.20 4.88
C ASP A 197 13.84 -18.25 5.91
N VAL A 198 14.47 -17.10 6.18
CA VAL A 198 13.92 -16.02 7.03
C VAL A 198 13.03 -15.08 6.22
N LEU A 199 13.39 -14.77 4.96
CA LEU A 199 12.56 -14.00 4.02
C LEU A 199 12.34 -14.86 2.76
N GLN A 200 11.08 -15.17 2.47
CA GLN A 200 10.71 -15.99 1.31
C GLN A 200 9.68 -15.29 0.45
N VAL A 201 9.84 -15.37 -0.88
CA VAL A 201 8.83 -14.97 -1.85
C VAL A 201 8.23 -16.23 -2.46
N VAL A 202 6.92 -16.39 -2.38
CA VAL A 202 6.18 -17.51 -2.97
C VAL A 202 5.13 -17.00 -3.96
N LEU A 203 5.10 -17.59 -5.14
CA LEU A 203 4.17 -17.23 -6.20
C LEU A 203 3.48 -18.51 -6.68
N GLY A 204 2.28 -18.79 -6.15
CA GLY A 204 1.53 -19.98 -6.53
C GLY A 204 0.74 -19.77 -7.83
N GLU A 205 0.45 -20.84 -8.56
CA GLU A 205 -0.43 -20.79 -9.74
C GLU A 205 -1.85 -20.32 -9.41
N ASN A 206 -2.31 -20.58 -8.19
CA ASN A 206 -3.63 -20.23 -7.70
C ASN A 206 -3.53 -19.40 -6.42
N SER A 207 -3.79 -18.10 -6.54
CA SER A 207 -3.79 -17.16 -5.40
C SER A 207 -4.71 -17.55 -4.26
N ARG A 208 -5.89 -18.14 -4.56
CA ARG A 208 -6.85 -18.57 -3.53
C ARG A 208 -6.30 -19.73 -2.71
N GLN A 209 -5.57 -20.66 -3.36
CA GLN A 209 -4.92 -21.77 -2.68
C GLN A 209 -3.80 -21.28 -1.74
N VAL A 210 -2.96 -20.36 -2.19
CA VAL A 210 -1.92 -19.77 -1.33
C VAL A 210 -2.57 -19.04 -0.14
N GLY A 211 -3.65 -18.28 -0.38
CA GLY A 211 -4.41 -17.63 0.69
C GLY A 211 -4.96 -18.64 1.70
N ALA A 212 -5.52 -19.76 1.24
CA ALA A 212 -6.03 -20.83 2.10
C ALA A 212 -4.90 -21.49 2.93
N ILE A 213 -3.73 -21.73 2.33
CA ILE A 213 -2.55 -22.24 3.06
C ILE A 213 -2.14 -21.26 4.14
N PHE A 214 -2.01 -19.97 3.82
CA PHE A 214 -1.57 -18.95 4.78
C PHE A 214 -2.53 -18.78 5.95
N THR A 215 -3.83 -18.89 5.69
CA THR A 215 -4.86 -18.76 6.73
C THR A 215 -5.02 -20.01 7.59
N SER A 216 -4.74 -21.23 7.07
CA SER A 216 -4.97 -22.48 7.80
C SER A 216 -3.70 -23.14 8.37
N HIS A 217 -2.48 -22.74 7.91
CA HIS A 217 -1.26 -23.42 8.35
C HIS A 217 -0.91 -23.07 9.81
N PRO A 218 -0.73 -24.07 10.72
CA PRO A 218 -0.61 -23.83 12.17
C PRO A 218 0.71 -23.12 12.56
N LEU A 219 1.76 -23.21 11.77
CA LEU A 219 3.03 -22.52 12.04
C LEU A 219 2.98 -21.02 11.71
N ILE A 220 2.04 -20.58 10.85
CA ILE A 220 1.84 -19.17 10.58
C ILE A 220 1.06 -18.53 11.74
N ARG A 221 1.64 -17.51 12.35
CA ARG A 221 1.07 -16.80 13.50
C ARG A 221 0.40 -15.49 13.14
N LYS A 222 0.82 -14.87 12.03
CA LYS A 222 0.26 -13.60 11.54
C LYS A 222 0.09 -13.60 10.04
N LEU A 223 -1.05 -13.07 9.59
CA LEU A 223 -1.30 -12.71 8.20
C LEU A 223 -1.41 -11.18 8.09
N SER A 224 -0.58 -10.57 7.25
CA SER A 224 -0.75 -9.18 6.80
C SER A 224 -1.25 -9.18 5.36
N PHE A 225 -2.30 -8.43 5.10
CA PHE A 225 -2.91 -8.35 3.76
C PHE A 225 -3.09 -6.89 3.34
N THR A 226 -2.74 -6.59 2.09
CA THR A 226 -3.16 -5.36 1.41
C THR A 226 -3.83 -5.73 0.10
N GLY A 227 -5.05 -5.23 -0.11
CA GLY A 227 -5.83 -5.50 -1.30
C GLY A 227 -7.30 -5.08 -1.15
N SER A 228 -8.20 -5.71 -1.90
CA SER A 228 -9.63 -5.36 -1.86
C SER A 228 -10.29 -5.77 -0.53
N THR A 229 -11.26 -4.97 -0.09
CA THR A 229 -12.07 -5.23 1.12
C THR A 229 -12.74 -6.60 1.08
N GLN A 230 -13.24 -7.02 -0.07
CA GLN A 230 -13.88 -8.32 -0.25
C GLN A 230 -12.92 -9.48 0.04
N VAL A 231 -11.69 -9.44 -0.51
CA VAL A 231 -10.68 -10.49 -0.27
C VAL A 231 -10.21 -10.46 1.19
N GLY A 232 -10.02 -9.27 1.77
CA GLY A 232 -9.65 -9.11 3.18
C GLY A 232 -10.66 -9.75 4.12
N SER A 233 -11.96 -9.56 3.87
CA SER A 233 -13.05 -10.19 4.64
C SER A 233 -12.97 -11.72 4.60
N VAL A 234 -12.73 -12.31 3.42
CA VAL A 234 -12.57 -13.76 3.27
C VAL A 234 -11.36 -14.28 4.04
N LEU A 235 -10.21 -13.60 3.94
CA LEU A 235 -8.99 -14.00 4.64
C LEU A 235 -9.15 -13.89 6.17
N MET A 236 -9.85 -12.88 6.67
CA MET A 236 -10.19 -12.75 8.10
C MET A 236 -11.07 -13.90 8.57
N GLN A 237 -12.13 -14.24 7.83
CA GLN A 237 -13.00 -15.38 8.15
C GLN A 237 -12.22 -16.69 8.23
N GLN A 238 -11.34 -16.95 7.26
CA GLN A 238 -10.50 -18.15 7.25
C GLN A 238 -9.48 -18.16 8.41
N SER A 239 -8.90 -17.02 8.75
CA SER A 239 -7.91 -16.89 9.83
C SER A 239 -8.51 -17.04 11.22
N ALA A 240 -9.82 -16.86 11.37
CA ALA A 240 -10.51 -16.94 12.66
C ALA A 240 -10.45 -18.35 13.28
N ALA A 241 -10.38 -19.42 12.48
CA ALA A 241 -10.32 -20.79 12.96
C ALA A 241 -9.10 -21.06 13.88
N ASP A 242 -7.96 -20.44 13.58
CA ASP A 242 -6.72 -20.58 14.36
C ASP A 242 -6.41 -19.34 15.23
N ILE A 243 -7.33 -18.38 15.29
CA ILE A 243 -7.17 -17.11 16.03
C ILE A 243 -5.87 -16.40 15.62
N LYS A 244 -5.54 -16.44 14.32
CA LYS A 244 -4.32 -15.80 13.79
C LYS A 244 -4.41 -14.29 13.96
N ARG A 245 -3.30 -13.65 14.34
CA ARG A 245 -3.21 -12.20 14.28
C ARG A 245 -3.31 -11.75 12.82
N THR A 246 -4.15 -10.77 12.54
CA THR A 246 -4.32 -10.20 11.20
C THR A 246 -4.07 -8.71 11.23
N SER A 247 -3.40 -8.19 10.18
CA SER A 247 -3.38 -6.77 9.83
C SER A 247 -3.91 -6.64 8.40
N MET A 248 -4.91 -5.77 8.22
CA MET A 248 -5.62 -5.60 6.97
C MET A 248 -5.53 -4.16 6.52
N GLU A 249 -4.96 -3.93 5.35
CA GLU A 249 -4.95 -2.66 4.63
C GLU A 249 -5.79 -2.83 3.37
N LEU A 250 -6.99 -2.24 3.39
CA LEU A 250 -8.02 -2.56 2.40
C LEU A 250 -8.34 -1.33 1.53
N GLY A 251 -9.44 -1.40 0.81
CA GLY A 251 -9.88 -0.33 -0.08
C GLY A 251 -10.13 0.99 0.62
N GLY A 252 -10.12 2.05 -0.15
CA GLY A 252 -10.40 3.40 0.31
C GLY A 252 -11.34 4.14 -0.63
N ASN A 253 -11.95 5.21 -0.11
CA ASN A 253 -12.83 6.10 -0.87
C ASN A 253 -12.64 7.54 -0.35
N ALA A 254 -11.39 8.02 -0.41
CA ALA A 254 -10.98 9.24 0.26
C ALA A 254 -11.75 10.49 -0.23
N PRO A 255 -12.36 11.27 0.67
CA PRO A 255 -12.84 12.60 0.36
C PRO A 255 -11.67 13.56 0.26
N PHE A 256 -11.71 14.43 -0.74
CA PHE A 256 -10.85 15.60 -0.88
C PHE A 256 -11.74 16.84 -0.81
N ILE A 257 -11.57 17.65 0.22
CA ILE A 257 -12.52 18.70 0.59
C ILE A 257 -11.87 20.06 0.43
N VAL A 258 -12.54 20.98 -0.30
CA VAL A 258 -12.08 22.35 -0.50
C VAL A 258 -13.13 23.29 0.09
N PHE A 259 -12.79 23.92 1.21
CA PHE A 259 -13.66 24.90 1.87
C PHE A 259 -13.60 26.29 1.19
N ASP A 260 -14.55 27.14 1.55
CA ASP A 260 -14.69 28.52 0.99
C ASP A 260 -13.54 29.46 1.36
N ASP A 261 -12.75 29.14 2.36
CA ASP A 261 -11.57 29.87 2.82
C ASP A 261 -10.24 29.23 2.40
N ALA A 262 -10.28 28.15 1.59
CA ALA A 262 -9.07 27.46 1.15
C ALA A 262 -8.23 28.31 0.18
N ASP A 263 -6.92 28.10 0.23
CA ASP A 263 -6.03 28.48 -0.86
C ASP A 263 -6.28 27.54 -2.05
N ILE A 264 -6.92 28.05 -3.09
CA ILE A 264 -7.36 27.26 -4.23
C ILE A 264 -6.18 26.71 -5.04
N ASP A 265 -5.10 27.48 -5.19
CA ASP A 265 -3.94 27.01 -5.93
C ASP A 265 -3.21 25.87 -5.18
N ALA A 266 -3.09 25.99 -3.86
CA ALA A 266 -2.58 24.91 -3.02
C ALA A 266 -3.51 23.68 -3.04
N ALA A 267 -4.83 23.87 -3.00
CA ALA A 267 -5.81 22.80 -3.09
C ALA A 267 -5.74 22.06 -4.43
N VAL A 268 -5.56 22.78 -5.55
CA VAL A 268 -5.36 22.16 -6.87
C VAL A 268 -4.07 21.37 -6.92
N ALA A 269 -2.96 21.90 -6.40
CA ALA A 269 -1.68 21.17 -6.34
C ALA A 269 -1.81 19.87 -5.51
N GLY A 270 -2.46 19.94 -4.36
CA GLY A 270 -2.73 18.76 -3.54
C GLY A 270 -3.69 17.76 -4.19
N ALA A 271 -4.71 18.24 -4.90
CA ALA A 271 -5.63 17.40 -5.68
C ALA A 271 -4.87 16.62 -6.77
N MET A 272 -3.99 17.27 -7.50
CA MET A 272 -3.13 16.65 -8.51
C MET A 272 -2.25 15.56 -7.88
N ALA A 273 -1.58 15.84 -6.78
CA ALA A 273 -0.68 14.93 -6.10
C ALA A 273 -1.41 13.71 -5.51
N SER A 274 -2.59 13.91 -4.91
CA SER A 274 -3.36 12.82 -4.29
C SER A 274 -4.12 11.97 -5.31
N LYS A 275 -4.58 12.55 -6.44
CA LYS A 275 -5.45 11.84 -7.40
C LYS A 275 -4.69 11.11 -8.49
N PHE A 276 -3.66 11.72 -9.08
CA PHE A 276 -3.11 11.22 -10.33
C PHE A 276 -1.82 10.40 -10.19
N ARG A 277 -1.25 10.29 -8.98
CA ARG A 277 -0.16 9.37 -8.71
C ARG A 277 -0.56 7.94 -9.08
N ASN A 278 0.31 7.22 -9.79
CA ASN A 278 0.08 5.87 -10.30
C ASN A 278 -1.23 5.75 -11.10
N ALA A 279 -1.60 6.77 -11.88
CA ALA A 279 -2.86 6.85 -12.62
C ALA A 279 -4.11 6.70 -11.72
N GLY A 280 -4.05 7.14 -10.46
CA GLY A 280 -5.14 6.99 -9.49
C GLY A 280 -5.29 5.58 -8.89
N GLN A 281 -4.37 4.67 -9.18
CA GLN A 281 -4.39 3.27 -8.70
C GLN A 281 -3.76 3.15 -7.30
N THR A 282 -4.25 3.94 -6.34
CA THR A 282 -3.77 3.96 -4.96
C THR A 282 -4.93 3.92 -3.97
N CYS A 283 -4.77 3.20 -2.86
CA CYS A 283 -5.80 3.08 -1.83
C CYS A 283 -6.06 4.39 -1.06
N VAL A 284 -5.09 5.31 -1.02
CA VAL A 284 -5.22 6.64 -0.43
C VAL A 284 -5.57 7.72 -1.45
N CYS A 285 -5.87 7.32 -2.68
CA CYS A 285 -6.23 8.24 -3.75
C CYS A 285 -7.49 9.03 -3.41
N ALA A 286 -7.47 10.35 -3.61
CA ALA A 286 -8.67 11.16 -3.55
C ALA A 286 -9.70 10.63 -4.58
N ASN A 287 -10.85 10.21 -4.09
CA ASN A 287 -11.87 9.56 -4.91
C ASN A 287 -13.14 10.40 -5.05
N ARG A 288 -13.43 11.26 -4.05
CA ARG A 288 -14.60 12.10 -3.95
C ARG A 288 -14.18 13.54 -3.67
N PHE A 289 -14.30 14.45 -4.65
CA PHE A 289 -13.91 15.86 -4.48
C PHE A 289 -15.12 16.67 -4.04
N TYR A 290 -15.19 17.06 -2.79
CA TYR A 290 -16.20 17.95 -2.24
C TYR A 290 -15.68 19.37 -2.27
N VAL A 291 -16.34 20.26 -3.01
CA VAL A 291 -15.91 21.65 -3.17
C VAL A 291 -17.05 22.58 -2.76
N HIS A 292 -16.77 23.52 -1.86
CA HIS A 292 -17.75 24.46 -1.38
C HIS A 292 -18.25 25.33 -2.54
N SER A 293 -19.57 25.57 -2.61
CA SER A 293 -20.24 26.23 -3.74
C SER A 293 -19.65 27.60 -4.13
N LYS A 294 -19.12 28.36 -3.17
CA LYS A 294 -18.50 29.69 -3.43
C LYS A 294 -17.20 29.61 -4.24
N VAL A 295 -16.46 28.49 -4.15
CA VAL A 295 -15.15 28.32 -4.82
C VAL A 295 -15.16 27.22 -5.88
N TYR A 296 -16.32 26.60 -6.09
CA TYR A 296 -16.48 25.44 -6.97
C TYR A 296 -16.05 25.71 -8.41
N ASP A 297 -16.52 26.77 -8.99
CA ASP A 297 -16.25 27.06 -10.41
C ASP A 297 -14.78 27.45 -10.63
N GLU A 298 -14.19 28.23 -9.70
CA GLU A 298 -12.76 28.56 -9.73
C GLU A 298 -11.89 27.29 -9.60
N PHE A 299 -12.20 26.43 -8.62
CA PHE A 299 -11.47 25.19 -8.41
C PHE A 299 -11.51 24.29 -9.65
N ILE A 300 -12.69 24.06 -10.23
CA ILE A 300 -12.84 23.19 -11.42
C ILE A 300 -12.03 23.72 -12.59
N VAL A 301 -12.08 25.00 -12.88
CA VAL A 301 -11.34 25.59 -14.00
C VAL A 301 -9.84 25.40 -13.83
N LYS A 302 -9.31 25.69 -12.64
CA LYS A 302 -7.88 25.52 -12.35
C LYS A 302 -7.47 24.04 -12.32
N PHE A 303 -8.31 23.19 -11.72
CA PHE A 303 -8.02 21.75 -11.61
C PHE A 303 -8.01 21.07 -12.97
N ASP A 304 -9.03 21.31 -13.82
CA ASP A 304 -9.06 20.74 -15.16
C ASP A 304 -7.89 21.26 -16.02
N ALA A 305 -7.57 22.54 -15.92
CA ALA A 305 -6.41 23.10 -16.63
C ALA A 305 -5.10 22.40 -16.23
N ALA A 306 -4.90 22.06 -14.96
CA ALA A 306 -3.75 21.30 -14.49
C ALA A 306 -3.78 19.84 -15.01
N VAL A 307 -4.96 19.20 -15.00
CA VAL A 307 -5.16 17.84 -15.49
C VAL A 307 -4.85 17.73 -16.99
N GLN A 308 -5.20 18.72 -17.79
CA GLN A 308 -4.91 18.74 -19.24
C GLN A 308 -3.41 18.84 -19.57
N GLN A 309 -2.56 19.20 -18.60
CA GLN A 309 -1.09 19.19 -18.78
C GLN A 309 -0.47 17.80 -18.58
N LEU A 310 -1.22 16.82 -18.08
CA LEU A 310 -0.71 15.48 -17.84
C LEU A 310 -0.48 14.74 -19.16
N LYS A 311 0.76 14.31 -19.39
CA LYS A 311 1.14 13.48 -20.54
C LYS A 311 0.88 12.01 -20.21
N VAL A 312 -0.03 11.38 -20.95
CA VAL A 312 -0.31 9.94 -20.88
C VAL A 312 0.58 9.20 -21.86
N GLY A 313 1.21 8.10 -21.44
CA GLY A 313 2.06 7.31 -22.33
C GLY A 313 2.84 6.21 -21.60
N ASN A 314 3.81 5.62 -22.30
CA ASN A 314 4.70 4.63 -21.73
C ASN A 314 5.59 5.29 -20.66
N GLY A 315 5.56 4.75 -19.44
CA GLY A 315 6.26 5.31 -18.28
C GLY A 315 7.79 5.42 -18.42
N LEU A 316 8.39 4.75 -19.40
CA LEU A 316 9.82 4.89 -19.74
C LEU A 316 10.12 6.12 -20.61
N GLU A 317 9.12 6.75 -21.21
CA GLU A 317 9.30 7.95 -22.04
C GLU A 317 9.45 9.21 -21.16
N GLU A 318 10.27 10.14 -21.64
CA GLU A 318 10.50 11.39 -20.94
C GLU A 318 9.23 12.26 -20.88
N GLY A 319 8.98 12.82 -19.71
CA GLY A 319 7.85 13.73 -19.46
C GLY A 319 6.49 13.04 -19.32
N VAL A 320 6.41 11.72 -19.39
CA VAL A 320 5.16 10.98 -19.09
C VAL A 320 4.85 11.09 -17.61
N ASN A 321 3.59 11.48 -17.30
CA ASN A 321 3.06 11.64 -15.95
C ASN A 321 2.07 10.52 -15.58
N ILE A 322 1.37 9.96 -16.56
CA ILE A 322 0.33 8.95 -16.39
C ILE A 322 0.67 7.72 -17.24
N GLY A 323 0.88 6.60 -16.57
CA GLY A 323 1.04 5.29 -17.21
C GLY A 323 -0.31 4.62 -17.50
N PRO A 324 -0.30 3.37 -17.99
CA PRO A 324 -1.51 2.58 -18.21
C PRO A 324 -2.16 2.16 -16.87
N VAL A 325 -3.43 1.77 -16.92
CA VAL A 325 -4.03 0.96 -15.86
C VAL A 325 -3.55 -0.50 -16.00
N ILE A 326 -3.63 -1.26 -14.90
CA ILE A 326 -2.98 -2.58 -14.82
C ILE A 326 -3.57 -3.64 -15.75
N SER A 327 -4.84 -3.55 -16.08
CA SER A 327 -5.53 -4.59 -16.86
C SER A 327 -6.73 -4.05 -17.63
N GLU A 328 -7.18 -4.83 -18.62
CA GLU A 328 -8.38 -4.53 -19.39
C GLU A 328 -9.64 -4.51 -18.51
N SER A 329 -9.75 -5.42 -17.54
CA SER A 329 -10.89 -5.43 -16.61
C SER A 329 -10.93 -4.18 -15.73
N ALA A 330 -9.78 -3.66 -15.30
CA ALA A 330 -9.69 -2.40 -14.57
C ALA A 330 -10.13 -1.23 -15.46
N LYS A 331 -9.65 -1.17 -16.71
CA LYS A 331 -10.06 -0.14 -17.69
C LYS A 331 -11.58 -0.14 -17.90
N GLN A 332 -12.17 -1.31 -18.13
CA GLN A 332 -13.60 -1.46 -18.35
C GLN A 332 -14.42 -1.05 -17.11
N GLY A 333 -13.98 -1.43 -15.90
CA GLY A 333 -14.63 -1.03 -14.66
C GLY A 333 -14.63 0.48 -14.46
N ILE A 334 -13.48 1.14 -14.67
CA ILE A 334 -13.36 2.61 -14.58
C ILE A 334 -14.24 3.29 -15.64
N GLN A 335 -14.24 2.79 -16.89
CA GLN A 335 -15.06 3.35 -17.96
C GLN A 335 -16.56 3.23 -17.63
N ALA A 336 -17.00 2.09 -17.10
CA ALA A 336 -18.40 1.91 -16.70
C ALA A 336 -18.84 2.88 -15.59
N LEU A 337 -17.93 3.27 -14.67
CA LEU A 337 -18.23 4.28 -13.67
C LEU A 337 -18.35 5.69 -14.29
N ILE A 338 -17.50 6.02 -15.27
CA ILE A 338 -17.60 7.30 -16.02
C ILE A 338 -18.92 7.36 -16.76
N ASP A 339 -19.24 6.33 -17.54
CA ASP A 339 -20.43 6.28 -18.38
C ASP A 339 -21.71 6.36 -17.52
N GLY A 340 -21.75 5.60 -16.43
CA GLY A 340 -22.87 5.63 -15.48
C GLY A 340 -23.04 7.00 -14.79
N ALA A 341 -21.96 7.70 -14.49
CA ALA A 341 -22.04 9.07 -13.93
C ALA A 341 -22.59 10.04 -14.97
N ILE A 342 -22.17 9.96 -16.22
CA ILE A 342 -22.65 10.80 -17.32
C ILE A 342 -24.15 10.56 -17.59
N GLU A 343 -24.59 9.30 -17.60
CA GLU A 343 -25.99 8.92 -17.73
C GLU A 343 -26.86 9.51 -16.60
N GLN A 344 -26.30 9.66 -15.40
CA GLN A 344 -26.95 10.26 -14.23
C GLN A 344 -26.86 11.80 -14.21
N GLY A 345 -26.22 12.44 -15.20
CA GLY A 345 -26.18 13.89 -15.37
C GLY A 345 -24.86 14.56 -15.06
N ALA A 346 -23.82 13.82 -14.63
CA ALA A 346 -22.47 14.36 -14.53
C ALA A 346 -21.93 14.75 -15.91
N LYS A 347 -21.03 15.71 -15.95
CA LYS A 347 -20.46 16.22 -17.20
C LYS A 347 -18.93 16.23 -17.11
N PRO A 348 -18.24 15.68 -18.13
CA PRO A 348 -16.80 15.90 -18.24
C PRO A 348 -16.54 17.42 -18.45
N VAL A 349 -15.50 17.94 -17.80
CA VAL A 349 -15.12 19.34 -17.93
C VAL A 349 -14.46 19.59 -19.29
N SER A 350 -13.57 18.68 -19.69
CA SER A 350 -12.93 18.65 -21.01
C SER A 350 -13.42 17.47 -21.83
N GLU A 351 -13.19 17.51 -23.15
CA GLU A 351 -13.58 16.46 -24.08
C GLU A 351 -12.93 15.11 -23.73
N LEU A 352 -13.72 14.04 -23.72
CA LEU A 352 -13.24 12.69 -23.48
C LEU A 352 -12.57 12.11 -24.74
N LYS A 353 -11.33 11.68 -24.62
CA LYS A 353 -10.57 11.01 -25.69
C LYS A 353 -10.40 9.54 -25.39
N LYS A 354 -10.74 8.69 -26.32
CA LYS A 354 -10.43 7.26 -26.25
C LYS A 354 -8.97 7.04 -26.59
N LEU A 355 -8.25 6.34 -25.70
CA LEU A 355 -6.86 5.97 -25.90
C LEU A 355 -6.74 4.46 -26.12
N ASP A 356 -5.75 4.07 -26.94
CA ASP A 356 -5.49 2.66 -27.26
C ASP A 356 -4.87 1.91 -26.07
N GLY A 357 -4.93 0.58 -26.12
CA GLY A 357 -4.37 -0.30 -25.11
C GLY A 357 -4.98 -0.03 -23.72
N LEU A 358 -4.15 -0.11 -22.70
CA LEU A 358 -4.56 0.10 -21.30
C LEU A 358 -4.45 1.57 -20.84
N PHE A 359 -4.20 2.50 -21.73
CA PHE A 359 -4.16 3.92 -21.38
C PHE A 359 -5.56 4.50 -21.20
N MET A 360 -5.69 5.40 -20.23
CA MET A 360 -6.90 6.18 -19.98
C MET A 360 -6.56 7.66 -19.86
N GLN A 361 -7.41 8.50 -20.44
CA GLN A 361 -7.28 9.95 -20.25
C GLN A 361 -7.67 10.30 -18.80
N PRO A 362 -6.89 11.13 -18.10
CA PRO A 362 -7.32 11.74 -16.86
C PRO A 362 -8.57 12.63 -17.08
N VAL A 363 -9.56 12.48 -16.19
CA VAL A 363 -10.88 13.12 -16.36
C VAL A 363 -11.31 13.82 -15.08
N VAL A 364 -11.81 15.06 -15.22
CA VAL A 364 -12.57 15.77 -14.20
C VAL A 364 -14.06 15.75 -14.59
N LEU A 365 -14.89 15.21 -13.70
CA LEU A 365 -16.35 15.19 -13.87
C LEU A 365 -16.96 16.23 -12.93
N LYS A 366 -17.72 17.19 -13.49
CA LYS A 366 -18.50 18.18 -12.73
C LYS A 366 -19.97 17.79 -12.65
N ASP A 367 -20.71 18.49 -11.79
CA ASP A 367 -22.12 18.26 -11.55
C ASP A 367 -22.43 16.85 -11.05
N VAL A 368 -21.46 16.23 -10.35
CA VAL A 368 -21.65 14.91 -9.71
C VAL A 368 -22.46 15.11 -8.44
N THR A 369 -23.44 14.24 -8.21
CA THR A 369 -24.23 14.22 -6.97
C THR A 369 -23.80 13.07 -6.06
N HIS A 370 -24.06 13.20 -4.76
CA HIS A 370 -23.56 12.27 -3.75
C HIS A 370 -24.11 10.83 -3.92
N ASP A 371 -25.28 10.68 -4.48
CA ASP A 371 -25.98 9.42 -4.71
C ASP A 371 -25.51 8.63 -5.96
N MET A 372 -24.64 9.24 -6.78
CA MET A 372 -24.11 8.56 -7.96
C MET A 372 -23.18 7.42 -7.58
N LYS A 373 -23.25 6.31 -8.31
CA LYS A 373 -22.45 5.09 -8.07
C LYS A 373 -20.93 5.37 -8.01
N ILE A 374 -20.42 6.28 -8.86
CA ILE A 374 -19.01 6.69 -8.89
C ILE A 374 -18.54 7.29 -7.55
N VAL A 375 -19.45 7.78 -6.70
CA VAL A 375 -19.16 8.36 -5.38
C VAL A 375 -19.08 7.28 -4.30
N SER A 376 -19.85 6.21 -4.42
CA SER A 376 -19.91 5.13 -3.43
C SER A 376 -18.86 4.03 -3.66
N GLU A 377 -18.34 3.89 -4.88
CA GLU A 377 -17.35 2.87 -5.23
C GLU A 377 -15.92 3.44 -5.32
N GLU A 378 -14.93 2.62 -4.99
CA GLU A 378 -13.51 2.93 -5.19
C GLU A 378 -13.20 2.88 -6.69
N ILE A 379 -12.87 4.03 -7.31
CA ILE A 379 -12.65 4.14 -8.77
C ILE A 379 -11.36 3.45 -9.19
N PHE A 380 -10.29 3.60 -8.44
CA PHE A 380 -8.95 3.07 -8.68
C PHE A 380 -8.40 3.41 -10.09
N GLY A 381 -8.66 4.64 -10.52
CA GLY A 381 -8.31 5.15 -11.85
C GLY A 381 -8.22 6.67 -11.91
N PRO A 382 -7.81 7.26 -13.07
CA PRO A 382 -7.51 8.69 -13.20
C PRO A 382 -8.78 9.53 -13.42
N VAL A 383 -9.78 9.38 -12.58
CA VAL A 383 -11.09 10.09 -12.67
C VAL A 383 -11.38 10.83 -11.38
N ALA A 384 -11.68 12.12 -11.47
CA ALA A 384 -11.95 13.01 -10.36
C ALA A 384 -13.42 13.51 -10.40
N PRO A 385 -14.37 12.87 -9.72
CA PRO A 385 -15.75 13.35 -9.59
C PRO A 385 -15.80 14.51 -8.58
N VAL A 386 -16.40 15.65 -8.99
CA VAL A 386 -16.47 16.86 -8.16
C VAL A 386 -17.92 17.17 -7.80
N ILE A 387 -18.15 17.28 -6.49
CA ILE A 387 -19.45 17.41 -5.84
C ILE A 387 -19.52 18.76 -5.13
N ARG A 388 -20.64 19.47 -5.24
CA ARG A 388 -20.88 20.73 -4.48
C ARG A 388 -21.34 20.43 -3.06
N PHE A 389 -20.94 21.29 -2.12
CA PHE A 389 -21.56 21.36 -0.80
C PHE A 389 -21.69 22.82 -0.34
N ASP A 390 -22.59 23.08 0.63
CA ASP A 390 -22.93 24.41 1.09
C ASP A 390 -22.69 24.68 2.58
N SER A 391 -22.52 23.61 3.38
CA SER A 391 -22.29 23.75 4.83
C SER A 391 -21.39 22.65 5.40
N ASP A 392 -20.68 22.99 6.49
CA ASP A 392 -19.78 22.05 7.18
C ASP A 392 -20.53 20.80 7.72
N ALA A 393 -21.80 20.97 8.16
CA ALA A 393 -22.60 19.85 8.69
C ALA A 393 -22.98 18.87 7.58
N GLN A 394 -23.50 19.36 6.45
CA GLN A 394 -23.80 18.57 5.27
C GLN A 394 -22.55 17.83 4.78
N LEU A 395 -21.44 18.53 4.69
CA LEU A 395 -20.18 17.93 4.24
C LEU A 395 -19.73 16.77 5.12
N THR A 396 -19.75 16.94 6.44
CA THR A 396 -19.30 15.91 7.38
C THR A 396 -20.15 14.65 7.24
N GLU A 397 -21.45 14.79 7.08
CA GLU A 397 -22.36 13.67 6.82
C GLU A 397 -22.00 12.96 5.50
N MET A 398 -21.91 13.69 4.40
CA MET A 398 -21.56 13.16 3.08
C MET A 398 -20.15 12.52 3.05
N ALA A 399 -19.17 13.13 3.72
CA ALA A 399 -17.81 12.60 3.77
C ALA A 399 -17.74 11.26 4.50
N ASN A 400 -18.49 11.09 5.58
CA ASN A 400 -18.53 9.88 6.41
C ASN A 400 -19.49 8.80 5.88
N ASP A 401 -20.37 9.13 4.92
CA ASP A 401 -21.30 8.18 4.30
C ASP A 401 -20.57 7.24 3.33
N THR A 402 -19.84 6.31 3.90
CA THR A 402 -19.09 5.26 3.20
C THR A 402 -18.72 4.15 4.17
N ILE A 403 -18.57 2.93 3.64
CA ILE A 403 -18.01 1.79 4.39
C ILE A 403 -16.50 1.93 4.65
N TYR A 404 -15.84 2.83 3.92
CA TYR A 404 -14.39 3.04 3.98
C TYR A 404 -13.99 4.10 5.03
N GLY A 405 -12.72 4.08 5.41
CA GLY A 405 -12.15 5.03 6.37
C GLY A 405 -10.62 5.02 6.39
N LEU A 406 -9.96 5.00 5.19
CA LEU A 406 -8.50 4.96 5.12
C LEU A 406 -7.89 6.35 5.18
N ALA A 407 -8.08 7.16 4.15
CA ALA A 407 -7.52 8.50 4.03
C ALA A 407 -8.62 9.54 3.76
N SER A 408 -8.39 10.77 4.20
CA SER A 408 -9.18 11.96 3.87
C SER A 408 -8.27 13.16 3.75
N TYR A 409 -8.71 14.17 3.00
CA TYR A 409 -7.95 15.40 2.74
C TYR A 409 -8.88 16.60 2.83
N PHE A 410 -8.41 17.70 3.39
CA PHE A 410 -9.16 18.95 3.30
C PHE A 410 -8.27 20.19 3.32
N TYR A 411 -8.77 21.26 2.73
CA TYR A 411 -8.13 22.56 2.62
C TYR A 411 -8.99 23.65 3.26
N SER A 412 -8.48 24.29 4.30
CA SER A 412 -9.09 25.42 5.02
C SER A 412 -8.01 26.20 5.77
N GLN A 413 -8.18 27.51 5.90
CA GLN A 413 -7.28 28.37 6.69
C GLN A 413 -7.85 28.69 8.09
N ASN A 414 -9.11 28.34 8.37
CA ASN A 414 -9.74 28.55 9.67
C ASN A 414 -9.34 27.47 10.67
N ILE A 415 -8.50 27.81 11.65
CA ILE A 415 -7.99 26.86 12.64
C ILE A 415 -9.09 26.16 13.46
N HIS A 416 -10.20 26.81 13.76
CA HIS A 416 -11.31 26.22 14.48
C HIS A 416 -12.04 25.17 13.61
N ARG A 417 -12.23 25.48 12.32
CA ARG A 417 -12.78 24.52 11.36
C ARG A 417 -11.85 23.32 11.19
N VAL A 418 -10.54 23.58 11.09
CA VAL A 418 -9.52 22.53 10.92
C VAL A 418 -9.64 21.46 12.02
N TRP A 419 -9.64 21.87 13.29
CA TRP A 419 -9.76 20.91 14.39
C TRP A 419 -11.11 20.20 14.38
N LYS A 420 -12.22 20.95 14.24
CA LYS A 420 -13.56 20.39 14.23
C LYS A 420 -13.76 19.35 13.13
N ILE A 421 -13.29 19.63 11.91
CA ILE A 421 -13.44 18.72 10.76
C ILE A 421 -12.49 17.52 10.90
N ALA A 422 -11.24 17.74 11.30
CA ALA A 422 -10.28 16.64 11.49
C ALA A 422 -10.76 15.60 12.52
N GLU A 423 -11.40 16.04 13.62
CA GLU A 423 -11.95 15.13 14.63
C GLU A 423 -13.27 14.47 14.18
N ALA A 424 -14.05 15.13 13.34
CA ALA A 424 -15.34 14.63 12.86
C ALA A 424 -15.23 13.62 11.70
N LEU A 425 -14.12 13.64 10.95
CA LEU A 425 -13.89 12.73 9.84
C LEU A 425 -13.52 11.32 10.35
N GLU A 426 -14.27 10.30 9.93
CA GLU A 426 -14.11 8.90 10.35
C GLU A 426 -13.05 8.16 9.49
N TYR A 427 -11.82 8.66 9.52
CA TYR A 427 -10.70 8.15 8.72
C TYR A 427 -9.47 7.89 9.61
N GLY A 428 -8.67 6.90 9.23
CA GLY A 428 -7.44 6.60 9.96
C GLY A 428 -6.33 7.65 9.72
N MET A 429 -6.41 8.37 8.60
CA MET A 429 -5.44 9.40 8.23
C MET A 429 -6.14 10.62 7.64
N VAL A 430 -5.72 11.82 8.06
CA VAL A 430 -6.29 13.09 7.60
C VAL A 430 -5.17 14.01 7.14
N GLY A 431 -5.17 14.38 5.85
CA GLY A 431 -4.31 15.40 5.26
C GLY A 431 -4.96 16.78 5.43
N ILE A 432 -4.27 17.71 6.08
CA ILE A 432 -4.75 19.07 6.34
C ILE A 432 -3.86 20.02 5.54
N ASN A 433 -4.44 20.68 4.54
CA ASN A 433 -3.72 21.50 3.57
C ASN A 433 -2.55 20.75 2.91
N GLU A 434 -2.71 19.43 2.74
CA GLU A 434 -1.71 18.51 2.22
C GLU A 434 -2.37 17.40 1.40
N GLY A 435 -1.82 17.07 0.24
CA GLY A 435 -2.28 15.98 -0.64
C GLY A 435 -1.49 14.69 -0.56
N MET A 436 -0.33 14.69 0.13
CA MET A 436 0.58 13.54 0.24
C MET A 436 0.86 13.21 1.71
N ILE A 437 0.21 12.16 2.23
CA ILE A 437 0.25 11.82 3.66
C ILE A 437 1.01 10.53 3.99
N SER A 438 1.48 9.80 2.97
CA SER A 438 2.16 8.53 3.17
C SER A 438 3.63 8.74 3.56
N THR A 439 4.01 8.28 4.75
CA THR A 439 5.39 8.33 5.27
C THR A 439 5.63 7.15 6.21
N GLU A 440 6.89 6.75 6.38
CA GLU A 440 7.30 5.68 7.28
C GLU A 440 7.20 6.06 8.76
N VAL A 441 7.30 7.36 9.08
CA VAL A 441 7.35 7.86 10.46
C VAL A 441 5.97 8.02 11.11
N ALA A 442 4.89 8.03 10.32
CA ALA A 442 3.52 8.16 10.81
C ALA A 442 2.74 6.85 10.67
N PRO A 443 1.76 6.58 11.55
CA PRO A 443 0.98 5.34 11.48
C PRO A 443 0.04 5.37 10.27
N PHE A 444 0.23 4.43 9.36
CA PHE A 444 -0.59 4.22 8.18
C PHE A 444 -1.65 3.14 8.48
N GLY A 445 -2.90 3.40 8.16
CA GLY A 445 -3.99 2.42 8.28
C GLY A 445 -5.37 3.05 8.40
N GLY A 446 -6.38 2.23 8.13
CA GLY A 446 -7.78 2.64 8.09
C GLY A 446 -8.56 2.29 9.35
N VAL A 447 -9.80 2.76 9.34
CA VAL A 447 -10.90 2.37 10.23
C VAL A 447 -12.06 1.82 9.39
N LYS A 448 -13.16 1.40 9.99
CA LYS A 448 -14.31 0.78 9.29
C LYS A 448 -13.83 -0.40 8.43
N GLN A 449 -14.34 -0.52 7.19
CA GLN A 449 -13.97 -1.61 6.27
C GLN A 449 -12.68 -1.31 5.44
N SER A 450 -11.95 -0.26 5.80
CA SER A 450 -10.62 -0.03 5.22
C SER A 450 -9.50 -0.77 5.96
N GLY A 451 -9.78 -1.39 7.09
CA GLY A 451 -8.81 -2.31 7.67
C GLY A 451 -8.67 -2.30 9.19
N ILE A 452 -7.68 -3.07 9.65
CA ILE A 452 -7.33 -3.28 11.07
C ILE A 452 -5.81 -3.30 11.20
N GLY A 453 -5.29 -2.66 12.25
CA GLY A 453 -3.85 -2.53 12.50
C GLY A 453 -3.27 -1.25 11.92
N ARG A 454 -1.99 -1.06 12.12
CA ARG A 454 -1.23 0.08 11.57
C ARG A 454 0.12 -0.39 11.03
N GLU A 455 0.54 0.21 9.92
CA GLU A 455 1.85 0.01 9.31
C GLU A 455 2.68 1.29 9.44
N GLY A 456 4.00 1.17 9.38
CA GLY A 456 4.89 2.33 9.65
C GLY A 456 4.90 2.75 11.11
N ALA A 457 5.56 3.86 11.41
CA ALA A 457 5.76 4.39 12.75
C ALA A 457 6.21 3.33 13.77
N LYS A 458 6.15 3.66 15.05
CA LYS A 458 6.42 2.70 16.13
C LYS A 458 5.40 1.55 16.17
N GLN A 459 4.16 1.82 15.77
CA GLN A 459 3.08 0.85 15.80
C GLN A 459 3.32 -0.35 14.88
N GLY A 460 3.99 -0.14 13.75
CA GLY A 460 4.21 -1.20 12.77
C GLY A 460 5.00 -2.39 13.30
N ILE A 461 5.99 -2.19 14.19
CA ILE A 461 6.75 -3.30 14.78
C ILE A 461 5.96 -4.04 15.87
N ASP A 462 5.09 -3.34 16.60
CA ASP A 462 4.27 -3.93 17.66
C ASP A 462 3.26 -4.96 17.10
N GLU A 463 2.89 -4.83 15.82
CA GLU A 463 2.06 -5.79 15.10
C GLU A 463 2.73 -7.19 14.97
N TYR A 464 4.04 -7.30 15.12
CA TYR A 464 4.83 -8.51 14.99
C TYR A 464 5.42 -9.01 16.32
N MET A 465 4.96 -8.44 17.46
CA MET A 465 5.46 -8.79 18.78
C MET A 465 4.34 -9.13 19.74
N ASP A 466 4.62 -10.06 20.66
CA ASP A 466 3.78 -10.36 21.81
C ASP A 466 4.40 -9.80 23.08
N VAL A 467 3.56 -9.23 23.96
CA VAL A 467 3.97 -8.79 25.30
C VAL A 467 3.81 -9.96 26.26
N LYS A 468 4.92 -10.36 26.89
CA LYS A 468 4.92 -11.39 27.93
C LYS A 468 5.15 -10.75 29.30
N TYR A 469 4.25 -11.00 30.21
CA TYR A 469 4.36 -10.62 31.61
C TYR A 469 5.14 -11.67 32.41
N LEU A 470 6.12 -11.22 33.18
CA LEU A 470 6.92 -12.03 34.09
C LEU A 470 6.69 -11.53 35.54
N CYS A 471 6.32 -12.43 36.43
CA CYS A 471 6.16 -12.16 37.83
C CYS A 471 7.21 -12.94 38.64
N PHE A 472 8.13 -12.23 39.27
CA PHE A 472 9.11 -12.80 40.17
C PHE A 472 8.59 -12.69 41.61
N GLY A 473 8.45 -13.81 42.32
CA GLY A 473 8.10 -13.89 43.72
C GLY A 473 9.28 -14.34 44.56
N GLY A 474 9.13 -14.28 45.89
CA GLY A 474 10.11 -14.84 46.82
C GLY A 474 11.32 -13.93 47.13
N ASN A 475 11.14 -12.61 47.01
CA ASN A 475 12.17 -11.64 47.42
C ASN A 475 12.02 -11.26 48.90
#